data_48afd8d17dcf5113ffa00dace35bf0a1
#
_entry.id   48afd8d17dcf5113ffa00dace35bf0a1
#
_cell.length_a   1.000
_cell.length_b   1.000
_cell.length_c   1.000
_cell.angle_alpha   90.00
_cell.angle_beta   90.00
_cell.angle_gamma   90.00
#
_symmetry.space_group_name_H-M   'P 1'
#
loop_
_entity.id
_entity.type
_entity.pdbx_description
1 polymer ?
#
loop_
_entity_poly.entity_id
_entity_poly.type
_entity_poly.pdbx_seq_one_letter_code
_entity_poly.pdbx_strand_id
1 'polypeptide(L)'
;MLSKETLAGIAADLRAGRAVELSSADFPCFSAEALKGNMHVSPDDLGKLSAALTAEDAPTFERAARAMAEGDLAWLGFKVVFDPAAAQANTDNEVTKKYGDTGSADGAGMVFFCNDAKEIVSAHTPSPRDVFQMKDITRGPGMHNEQFDGLTWLSVPLFDQVRVWLLGASDAAAEVSALAAHVGFAVTAVDYDPAYLSPERFPDATRVLLDGGNFDELDKLTPAPDDYVCVLTRGHMHDPQSCAW
;
A
#
# COMPACT_ATOMS: atom_id res chain seq x y z
N MET A 1 -2.12 0.09 -11.23
CA MET A 1 -1.70 1.09 -10.24
C MET A 1 -2.31 2.43 -10.62
N LEU A 2 -2.82 3.19 -9.68
CA LEU A 2 -3.21 4.58 -9.95
C LEU A 2 -1.96 5.35 -10.39
N SER A 3 -2.05 6.08 -11.50
CA SER A 3 -0.96 6.96 -11.92
C SER A 3 -1.20 8.39 -11.42
N LYS A 4 -0.14 9.16 -11.34
CA LYS A 4 -0.25 10.59 -11.00
C LYS A 4 -1.13 11.35 -12.01
N GLU A 5 -1.11 10.94 -13.29
CA GLU A 5 -1.95 11.51 -14.34
C GLU A 5 -3.44 11.19 -14.10
N THR A 6 -3.74 9.97 -13.65
CA THR A 6 -5.11 9.58 -13.29
C THR A 6 -5.63 10.42 -12.12
N LEU A 7 -4.83 10.57 -11.05
CA LEU A 7 -5.21 11.38 -9.88
C LEU A 7 -5.38 12.85 -10.25
N ALA A 8 -4.48 13.40 -11.05
CA ALA A 8 -4.60 14.78 -11.56
C ALA A 8 -5.82 14.97 -12.46
N GLY A 9 -6.16 13.96 -13.26
CA GLY A 9 -7.37 13.94 -14.09
C GLY A 9 -8.65 13.98 -13.24
N ILE A 10 -8.73 13.13 -12.20
CA ILE A 10 -9.84 13.14 -11.24
C ILE A 10 -9.97 14.52 -10.59
N ALA A 11 -8.88 15.10 -10.10
CA ALA A 11 -8.90 16.44 -9.50
C ALA A 11 -9.42 17.51 -10.47
N ALA A 12 -8.99 17.46 -11.72
CA ALA A 12 -9.45 18.40 -12.76
C ALA A 12 -10.94 18.23 -13.08
N ASP A 13 -11.43 17.00 -13.13
CA ASP A 13 -12.85 16.70 -13.34
C ASP A 13 -13.70 17.24 -12.19
N LEU A 14 -13.27 17.01 -10.95
CA LEU A 14 -13.94 17.54 -9.76
C LEU A 14 -13.95 19.09 -9.74
N ARG A 15 -12.82 19.73 -10.06
CA ARG A 15 -12.75 21.20 -10.19
C ARG A 15 -13.70 21.76 -11.25
N ALA A 16 -13.92 21.00 -12.32
CA ALA A 16 -14.86 21.36 -13.38
C ALA A 16 -16.33 21.05 -13.04
N GLY A 17 -16.60 20.57 -11.82
CA GLY A 17 -17.95 20.18 -11.37
C GLY A 17 -18.48 18.89 -12.01
N ARG A 18 -17.61 18.07 -12.60
CA ARG A 18 -17.98 16.76 -13.11
C ARG A 18 -18.08 15.77 -11.97
N ALA A 19 -19.15 14.97 -11.97
CA ALA A 19 -19.30 13.88 -11.01
C ALA A 19 -18.25 12.78 -11.28
N VAL A 20 -17.60 12.32 -10.25
CA VAL A 20 -16.67 11.17 -10.27
C VAL A 20 -17.13 10.19 -9.19
N GLU A 21 -17.25 8.94 -9.56
CA GLU A 21 -17.55 7.86 -8.64
C GLU A 21 -16.38 6.87 -8.67
N LEU A 22 -15.90 6.49 -7.51
CA LEU A 22 -14.84 5.48 -7.35
C LEU A 22 -15.40 4.23 -6.70
N SER A 23 -14.92 3.09 -7.16
CA SER A 23 -15.25 1.77 -6.65
C SER A 23 -13.98 0.95 -6.40
N SER A 24 -14.11 -0.21 -5.79
CA SER A 24 -12.97 -1.12 -5.60
C SER A 24 -12.32 -1.55 -6.92
N ALA A 25 -13.08 -1.56 -8.02
CA ALA A 25 -12.56 -1.93 -9.34
C ALA A 25 -11.53 -0.94 -9.91
N ASP A 26 -11.53 0.30 -9.41
CA ASP A 26 -10.58 1.33 -9.83
C ASP A 26 -9.19 1.15 -9.19
N PHE A 27 -9.07 0.24 -8.22
CA PHE A 27 -7.85 0.02 -7.45
C PHE A 27 -7.34 -1.42 -7.59
N PRO A 28 -6.33 -1.67 -8.44
CA PRO A 28 -5.76 -3.02 -8.63
C PRO A 28 -5.29 -3.70 -7.35
N CYS A 29 -4.89 -2.94 -6.33
CA CYS A 29 -4.51 -3.46 -5.01
C CYS A 29 -5.69 -4.12 -4.25
N PHE A 30 -6.93 -3.90 -4.67
CA PHE A 30 -8.12 -4.56 -4.15
C PHE A 30 -8.58 -5.74 -5.00
N SER A 31 -7.81 -6.16 -5.98
CA SER A 31 -8.11 -7.38 -6.73
C SER A 31 -8.03 -8.62 -5.84
N ALA A 32 -8.80 -9.65 -6.19
CA ALA A 32 -8.79 -10.92 -5.46
C ALA A 32 -7.39 -11.56 -5.40
N GLU A 33 -6.57 -11.34 -6.43
CA GLU A 33 -5.18 -11.81 -6.48
C GLU A 33 -4.30 -11.03 -5.49
N ALA A 34 -4.40 -9.70 -5.47
CA ALA A 34 -3.62 -8.86 -4.57
C ALA A 34 -3.97 -9.06 -3.09
N LEU A 35 -5.21 -9.49 -2.81
CA LEU A 35 -5.71 -9.72 -1.45
C LEU A 35 -5.68 -11.19 -1.03
N LYS A 36 -5.11 -12.06 -1.85
CA LYS A 36 -4.99 -13.48 -1.54
C LYS A 36 -4.24 -13.70 -0.22
N GLY A 37 -4.92 -14.33 0.74
CA GLY A 37 -4.37 -14.56 2.09
C GLY A 37 -4.55 -13.40 3.07
N ASN A 38 -5.14 -12.28 2.65
CA ASN A 38 -5.49 -11.21 3.58
C ASN A 38 -6.75 -11.63 4.38
N MET A 39 -6.61 -11.76 5.69
CA MET A 39 -7.69 -12.22 6.58
C MET A 39 -8.65 -11.09 7.01
N HIS A 40 -8.29 -9.84 6.72
CA HIS A 40 -9.03 -8.67 7.19
C HIS A 40 -9.92 -8.04 6.12
N VAL A 41 -9.85 -8.52 4.88
CA VAL A 41 -10.60 -7.97 3.75
C VAL A 41 -11.51 -9.03 3.16
N SER A 42 -12.81 -8.83 3.28
CA SER A 42 -13.79 -9.67 2.61
C SER A 42 -14.08 -9.10 1.21
N PRO A 43 -14.17 -9.95 0.16
CA PRO A 43 -14.60 -9.50 -1.16
C PRO A 43 -15.96 -8.80 -1.16
N ASP A 44 -16.86 -9.21 -0.26
CA ASP A 44 -18.19 -8.63 -0.12
C ASP A 44 -18.11 -7.20 0.43
N ASP A 45 -17.18 -6.93 1.34
CA ASP A 45 -16.98 -5.58 1.89
C ASP A 45 -16.34 -4.66 0.87
N LEU A 46 -15.40 -5.18 0.07
CA LEU A 46 -14.83 -4.42 -1.04
C LEU A 46 -15.87 -4.06 -2.11
N GLY A 47 -16.81 -4.96 -2.38
CA GLY A 47 -17.91 -4.69 -3.30
C GLY A 47 -18.81 -3.51 -2.87
N LYS A 48 -18.74 -3.12 -1.61
CA LYS A 48 -19.46 -1.96 -1.05
C LYS A 48 -18.68 -0.65 -1.10
N LEU A 49 -17.40 -0.67 -1.51
CA LEU A 49 -16.64 0.55 -1.71
C LEU A 49 -17.24 1.31 -2.89
N SER A 50 -17.93 2.39 -2.57
CA SER A 50 -18.41 3.39 -3.51
C SER A 50 -18.24 4.76 -2.87
N ALA A 51 -17.52 5.65 -3.56
CA ALA A 51 -17.29 7.02 -3.14
C ALA A 51 -17.73 7.96 -4.26
N ALA A 52 -18.85 8.64 -4.04
CA ALA A 52 -19.31 9.71 -4.91
C ALA A 52 -18.56 11.00 -4.53
N LEU A 53 -17.64 11.42 -5.38
CA LEU A 53 -16.77 12.55 -5.12
C LEU A 53 -17.43 13.87 -5.58
N THR A 54 -17.09 14.93 -4.87
CA THR A 54 -17.56 16.30 -5.13
C THR A 54 -16.37 17.23 -5.44
N ALA A 55 -16.65 18.46 -5.83
CA ALA A 55 -15.62 19.47 -6.05
C ALA A 55 -14.75 19.73 -4.78
N GLU A 56 -15.29 19.46 -3.60
CA GLU A 56 -14.59 19.63 -2.33
C GLU A 56 -13.47 18.57 -2.13
N ASP A 57 -13.56 17.41 -2.80
CA ASP A 57 -12.55 16.37 -2.76
C ASP A 57 -11.33 16.64 -3.65
N ALA A 58 -11.42 17.61 -4.56
CA ALA A 58 -10.33 17.93 -5.50
C ALA A 58 -8.98 18.16 -4.82
N PRO A 59 -8.86 18.90 -3.69
CA PRO A 59 -7.58 19.07 -2.98
C PRO A 59 -6.93 17.77 -2.53
N THR A 60 -7.74 16.77 -2.14
CA THR A 60 -7.26 15.45 -1.74
C THR A 60 -6.52 14.76 -2.89
N PHE A 61 -7.10 14.77 -4.09
CA PHE A 61 -6.51 14.18 -5.29
C PHE A 61 -5.33 14.98 -5.83
N GLU A 62 -5.38 16.32 -5.75
CA GLU A 62 -4.24 17.19 -6.08
C GLU A 62 -3.03 16.89 -5.20
N ARG A 63 -3.25 16.71 -3.88
CA ARG A 63 -2.19 16.37 -2.94
C ARG A 63 -1.64 14.96 -3.19
N ALA A 64 -2.53 14.01 -3.50
CA ALA A 64 -2.15 12.64 -3.85
C ALA A 64 -1.30 12.59 -5.13
N ALA A 65 -1.70 13.29 -6.19
CA ALA A 65 -0.93 13.37 -7.42
C ALA A 65 0.45 14.01 -7.21
N ARG A 66 0.53 15.02 -6.36
CA ARG A 66 1.80 15.68 -5.99
C ARG A 66 2.70 14.74 -5.22
N ALA A 67 2.18 14.02 -4.23
CA ALA A 67 2.96 13.05 -3.45
C ALA A 67 3.59 11.99 -4.34
N MET A 68 2.83 11.46 -5.31
CA MET A 68 3.39 10.51 -6.30
C MET A 68 4.49 11.12 -7.17
N ALA A 69 4.36 12.41 -7.52
CA ALA A 69 5.37 13.09 -8.33
C ALA A 69 6.64 13.40 -7.55
N GLU A 70 6.53 13.61 -6.24
CA GLU A 70 7.62 13.91 -5.31
C GLU A 70 8.28 12.64 -4.75
N GLY A 71 7.66 11.47 -4.95
CA GLY A 71 8.12 10.19 -4.40
C GLY A 71 7.83 10.03 -2.91
N ASP A 72 6.84 10.78 -2.39
CA ASP A 72 6.45 10.69 -0.98
C ASP A 72 5.84 9.32 -0.66
N LEU A 73 6.12 8.78 0.52
CA LEU A 73 5.38 7.66 1.07
C LEU A 73 4.00 8.15 1.52
N ALA A 74 2.99 7.88 0.72
CA ALA A 74 1.65 8.38 0.93
C ALA A 74 0.57 7.38 0.53
N TRP A 75 -0.63 7.59 1.03
CA TRP A 75 -1.79 6.74 0.82
C TRP A 75 -3.03 7.57 0.51
N LEU A 76 -3.86 7.05 -0.37
CA LEU A 76 -5.25 7.45 -0.50
C LEU A 76 -6.09 6.51 0.36
N GLY A 77 -6.87 7.07 1.27
CA GLY A 77 -7.70 6.30 2.19
C GLY A 77 -9.19 6.51 1.94
N PHE A 78 -9.96 5.51 2.33
CA PHE A 78 -11.42 5.49 2.20
C PHE A 78 -12.05 5.03 3.51
N LYS A 79 -13.02 5.79 4.03
CA LYS A 79 -13.94 5.32 5.07
C LYS A 79 -15.13 4.68 4.39
N VAL A 80 -15.34 3.40 4.61
CA VAL A 80 -16.43 2.62 4.01
C VAL A 80 -17.42 2.24 5.09
N VAL A 81 -18.68 2.57 4.91
CA VAL A 81 -19.79 2.16 5.79
C VAL A 81 -20.62 1.11 5.08
N PHE A 82 -20.56 -0.13 5.54
CA PHE A 82 -21.26 -1.24 4.93
C PHE A 82 -22.54 -1.66 5.70
N ASP A 83 -22.65 -1.29 6.97
CA ASP A 83 -23.87 -1.39 7.78
C ASP A 83 -24.05 -0.08 8.59
N PRO A 84 -24.85 0.87 8.09
CA PRO A 84 -25.06 2.14 8.77
C PRO A 84 -25.68 2.00 10.17
N ALA A 85 -26.52 0.99 10.40
CA ALA A 85 -27.15 0.79 11.69
C ALA A 85 -26.16 0.29 12.74
N ALA A 86 -25.30 -0.67 12.37
CA ALA A 86 -24.22 -1.13 13.22
C ALA A 86 -23.18 -0.02 13.44
N ALA A 87 -22.80 0.72 12.40
CA ALA A 87 -21.88 1.85 12.51
C ALA A 87 -22.40 2.93 13.47
N GLN A 88 -23.70 3.23 13.41
CA GLN A 88 -24.33 4.17 14.34
C GLN A 88 -24.33 3.65 15.78
N ALA A 89 -24.50 2.35 16.02
CA ALA A 89 -24.47 1.74 17.33
C ALA A 89 -23.11 1.85 18.02
N ASN A 90 -22.02 2.02 17.27
CA ASN A 90 -20.68 2.23 17.84
C ASN A 90 -20.59 3.50 18.69
N THR A 91 -21.48 4.48 18.50
CA THR A 91 -21.50 5.72 19.28
C THR A 91 -21.88 5.49 20.76
N ASP A 92 -22.50 4.36 21.08
CA ASP A 92 -22.98 4.05 22.43
C ASP A 92 -22.02 3.20 23.27
N ASN A 93 -20.90 2.74 22.70
CA ASN A 93 -19.95 1.92 23.44
C ASN A 93 -19.12 2.73 24.46
N GLU A 94 -18.51 2.03 25.44
CA GLU A 94 -17.75 2.68 26.53
C GLU A 94 -16.48 3.38 26.06
N VAL A 95 -15.86 2.89 25.00
CA VAL A 95 -14.68 3.50 24.37
C VAL A 95 -15.04 4.85 23.79
N THR A 96 -16.21 4.93 23.19
CA THR A 96 -16.80 6.16 22.64
C THR A 96 -17.04 7.19 23.70
N LYS A 97 -17.69 6.79 24.78
CA LYS A 97 -17.98 7.67 25.90
C LYS A 97 -16.71 8.24 26.55
N LYS A 98 -15.62 7.46 26.51
CA LYS A 98 -14.35 7.86 27.11
C LYS A 98 -13.49 8.76 26.21
N TYR A 99 -13.52 8.56 24.90
CA TYR A 99 -12.59 9.19 23.94
C TYR A 99 -13.26 10.14 22.94
N GLY A 100 -14.56 10.34 23.04
CA GLY A 100 -15.34 11.16 22.10
C GLY A 100 -15.81 10.37 20.90
N ASP A 101 -16.34 11.06 19.90
CA ASP A 101 -16.98 10.48 18.73
C ASP A 101 -16.19 9.35 18.07
N THR A 102 -16.88 8.39 17.62
CA THR A 102 -16.41 7.07 17.37
C THR A 102 -16.86 6.49 16.09
N GLY A 103 -16.71 7.12 15.06
CA GLY A 103 -16.98 6.47 13.80
C GLY A 103 -18.46 6.34 13.51
N SER A 104 -19.19 7.42 13.71
CA SER A 104 -20.53 7.55 13.19
C SER A 104 -20.58 7.22 11.70
N ALA A 105 -21.74 6.87 11.20
CA ALA A 105 -21.98 6.71 9.76
C ALA A 105 -21.73 8.02 8.97
N ASP A 106 -21.52 9.12 9.67
CA ASP A 106 -21.15 10.39 9.08
C ASP A 106 -19.80 10.26 8.37
N GLY A 107 -19.73 10.78 7.15
CA GLY A 107 -18.58 10.66 6.29
C GLY A 107 -18.46 9.29 5.60
N ALA A 108 -19.56 8.55 5.45
CA ALA A 108 -19.60 7.38 4.58
C ALA A 108 -19.11 7.74 3.17
N GLY A 109 -18.18 6.94 2.65
CA GLY A 109 -17.54 7.24 1.37
C GLY A 109 -16.50 8.37 1.42
N MET A 110 -16.10 8.84 2.61
CA MET A 110 -15.08 9.85 2.78
C MET A 110 -13.75 9.37 2.21
N VAL A 111 -13.19 10.20 1.34
CA VAL A 111 -11.83 10.03 0.81
C VAL A 111 -10.89 10.96 1.54
N PHE A 112 -9.67 10.49 1.79
CA PHE A 112 -8.63 11.28 2.42
C PHE A 112 -7.24 10.91 1.90
N PHE A 113 -6.33 11.84 1.96
CA PHE A 113 -4.91 11.63 1.77
C PHE A 113 -4.23 11.56 3.12
N CYS A 114 -3.24 10.68 3.26
CA CYS A 114 -2.33 10.66 4.40
C CYS A 114 -0.92 10.30 3.92
N ASN A 115 0.11 10.93 4.48
CA ASN A 115 1.51 10.60 4.19
C ASN A 115 2.25 10.10 5.45
N ASP A 116 3.52 9.76 5.29
CA ASP A 116 4.39 9.29 6.36
C ASP A 116 4.58 10.34 7.47
N ALA A 117 4.55 11.63 7.12
CA ALA A 117 4.56 12.74 8.07
C ALA A 117 3.24 12.95 8.82
N LYS A 118 2.23 12.10 8.56
CA LYS A 118 0.90 12.16 9.16
C LYS A 118 0.10 13.41 8.79
N GLU A 119 0.42 14.03 7.64
CA GLU A 119 -0.42 15.03 7.01
C GLU A 119 -1.72 14.37 6.56
N ILE A 120 -2.86 15.01 6.83
CA ILE A 120 -4.17 14.56 6.36
C ILE A 120 -4.78 15.66 5.51
N VAL A 121 -5.29 15.29 4.34
CA VAL A 121 -6.12 16.16 3.50
C VAL A 121 -7.43 15.44 3.21
N SER A 122 -8.55 16.06 3.52
CA SER A 122 -9.90 15.55 3.29
C SER A 122 -10.87 16.71 3.08
N ALA A 123 -11.90 16.50 2.26
CA ALA A 123 -12.99 17.44 2.08
C ALA A 123 -13.86 17.57 3.34
N HIS A 124 -13.98 16.51 4.09
CA HIS A 124 -14.77 16.48 5.32
C HIS A 124 -13.89 16.71 6.54
N THR A 125 -14.40 17.45 7.52
CA THR A 125 -13.73 17.57 8.81
C THR A 125 -13.81 16.21 9.52
N PRO A 126 -12.69 15.49 9.66
CA PRO A 126 -12.71 14.18 10.30
C PRO A 126 -12.91 14.33 11.81
N SER A 127 -13.62 13.38 12.42
CA SER A 127 -13.69 13.27 13.86
C SER A 127 -12.31 12.94 14.45
N PRO A 128 -12.06 13.16 15.74
CA PRO A 128 -10.80 12.77 16.40
C PRO A 128 -10.48 11.27 16.20
N ARG A 129 -11.50 10.45 16.12
CA ARG A 129 -11.37 9.01 15.88
C ARG A 129 -10.99 8.72 14.42
N ASP A 130 -11.63 9.38 13.47
CA ASP A 130 -11.25 9.26 12.06
C ASP A 130 -9.78 9.66 11.87
N VAL A 131 -9.35 10.78 12.48
CA VAL A 131 -7.94 11.22 12.43
C VAL A 131 -6.99 10.16 12.98
N PHE A 132 -7.36 9.48 14.07
CA PHE A 132 -6.55 8.40 14.62
C PHE A 132 -6.41 7.25 13.62
N GLN A 133 -7.53 6.78 13.05
CA GLN A 133 -7.51 5.69 12.08
C GLN A 133 -6.79 6.10 10.78
N MET A 134 -7.02 7.32 10.30
CA MET A 134 -6.33 7.84 9.11
C MET A 134 -4.82 7.89 9.27
N LYS A 135 -4.32 8.18 10.48
CA LYS A 135 -2.88 8.23 10.78
C LYS A 135 -2.25 6.86 11.00
N ASP A 136 -3.08 5.86 11.33
CA ASP A 136 -2.64 4.50 11.60
C ASP A 136 -2.73 3.58 10.37
N ILE A 137 -3.11 4.12 9.23
CA ILE A 137 -3.11 3.40 7.96
C ILE A 137 -1.70 2.94 7.63
N THR A 138 -1.55 1.64 7.46
CA THR A 138 -0.28 0.98 7.18
C THR A 138 0.01 0.94 5.68
N ARG A 139 1.25 0.60 5.34
CA ARG A 139 1.69 0.40 3.96
C ARG A 139 0.97 -0.78 3.33
N GLY A 140 0.23 -0.52 2.27
CA GLY A 140 -0.53 -1.52 1.53
C GLY A 140 -2.03 -1.40 1.71
N PRO A 141 -2.80 -2.19 0.96
CA PRO A 141 -4.24 -2.22 1.13
C PRO A 141 -4.54 -2.78 2.52
N GLY A 142 -4.85 -1.89 3.44
CA GLY A 142 -5.14 -2.22 4.82
C GLY A 142 -6.59 -1.95 5.14
N MET A 143 -7.22 -2.87 5.86
CA MET A 143 -8.46 -2.62 6.57
C MET A 143 -8.12 -2.52 8.04
N HIS A 144 -8.41 -1.37 8.63
CA HIS A 144 -8.36 -1.22 10.06
C HIS A 144 -9.77 -1.35 10.59
N ASN A 145 -10.16 -2.53 11.07
CA ASN A 145 -11.36 -2.58 11.82
C ASN A 145 -11.69 -3.87 12.54
N GLU A 146 -11.12 -4.09 13.69
CA GLU A 146 -11.68 -5.06 14.63
C GLU A 146 -12.48 -4.37 15.76
N GLN A 147 -12.52 -3.03 15.78
CA GLN A 147 -13.09 -2.25 16.89
C GLN A 147 -14.44 -1.60 16.58
N PHE A 148 -14.87 -1.64 15.30
CA PHE A 148 -16.10 -0.98 14.86
C PHE A 148 -16.92 -1.89 13.96
N ASP A 149 -18.13 -2.17 14.38
CA ASP A 149 -19.10 -2.88 13.55
C ASP A 149 -19.61 -1.95 12.44
N GLY A 150 -19.82 -2.50 11.26
CA GLY A 150 -20.51 -1.84 10.16
C GLY A 150 -19.71 -0.82 9.36
N LEU A 151 -18.44 -0.57 9.70
CA LEU A 151 -17.57 0.34 8.94
C LEU A 151 -16.11 -0.10 8.96
N THR A 152 -15.34 0.43 8.01
CA THR A 152 -13.89 0.16 7.92
C THR A 152 -13.16 1.29 7.22
N TRP A 153 -11.82 1.29 7.34
CA TRP A 153 -10.95 2.17 6.59
C TRP A 153 -10.05 1.35 5.67
N LEU A 154 -10.04 1.71 4.39
CA LEU A 154 -9.19 1.11 3.37
C LEU A 154 -8.07 2.08 3.02
N SER A 155 -6.91 1.56 2.65
CA SER A 155 -5.80 2.35 2.13
C SER A 155 -5.29 1.83 0.80
N VAL A 156 -4.99 2.76 -0.09
CA VAL A 156 -4.34 2.52 -1.37
C VAL A 156 -2.98 3.20 -1.34
N PRO A 157 -1.87 2.47 -1.43
CA PRO A 157 -0.56 3.08 -1.50
C PRO A 157 -0.41 3.89 -2.79
N LEU A 158 0.19 5.05 -2.68
CA LEU A 158 0.50 5.96 -3.79
C LEU A 158 1.97 5.88 -4.22
N PHE A 159 2.68 4.88 -3.78
CA PHE A 159 4.07 4.58 -4.12
C PHE A 159 4.16 3.16 -4.69
N ASP A 160 5.22 2.89 -5.39
CA ASP A 160 5.50 1.55 -5.87
C ASP A 160 5.73 0.59 -4.70
N GLN A 161 5.38 -0.67 -4.90
CA GLN A 161 5.61 -1.69 -3.89
C GLN A 161 7.10 -1.73 -3.56
N VAL A 162 7.43 -1.51 -2.28
CA VAL A 162 8.81 -1.56 -1.79
C VAL A 162 9.41 -2.92 -2.11
N ARG A 163 10.59 -2.92 -2.67
CA ARG A 163 11.29 -4.11 -3.12
C ARG A 163 12.37 -4.53 -2.15
N VAL A 164 12.54 -5.83 -2.01
CA VAL A 164 13.71 -6.43 -1.35
C VAL A 164 14.62 -7.02 -2.43
N TRP A 165 15.82 -6.48 -2.54
CA TRP A 165 16.88 -7.01 -3.39
C TRP A 165 17.72 -8.00 -2.60
N LEU A 166 17.83 -9.23 -3.06
CA LEU A 166 18.63 -10.28 -2.46
C LEU A 166 19.86 -10.49 -3.34
N LEU A 167 21.00 -9.98 -2.90
CA LEU A 167 22.26 -10.15 -3.60
C LEU A 167 22.90 -11.46 -3.14
N GLY A 168 22.76 -12.50 -3.96
CA GLY A 168 23.12 -13.87 -3.70
C GLY A 168 21.91 -14.79 -3.51
N ALA A 169 21.96 -15.98 -4.10
CA ALA A 169 20.92 -16.99 -4.05
C ALA A 169 21.26 -18.12 -3.06
N SER A 170 21.69 -17.77 -1.84
CA SER A 170 21.93 -18.75 -0.76
C SER A 170 20.63 -19.35 -0.26
N ASP A 171 20.72 -20.37 0.62
CA ASP A 171 19.53 -20.94 1.27
C ASP A 171 18.83 -19.90 2.15
N ALA A 172 19.60 -19.06 2.86
CA ALA A 172 19.05 -17.96 3.61
C ALA A 172 18.30 -16.96 2.71
N ALA A 173 18.81 -16.67 1.51
CA ALA A 173 18.13 -15.81 0.56
C ALA A 173 16.80 -16.38 0.09
N ALA A 174 16.70 -17.69 -0.10
CA ALA A 174 15.44 -18.35 -0.47
C ALA A 174 14.38 -18.20 0.63
N GLU A 175 14.75 -18.39 1.90
CA GLU A 175 13.84 -18.21 3.05
C GLU A 175 13.42 -16.74 3.21
N VAL A 176 14.37 -15.79 3.08
CA VAL A 176 14.05 -14.35 3.11
C VAL A 176 13.12 -13.98 1.96
N SER A 177 13.34 -14.55 0.76
CA SER A 177 12.46 -14.33 -0.40
C SER A 177 11.03 -14.75 -0.11
N ALA A 178 10.83 -15.96 0.41
CA ALA A 178 9.51 -16.48 0.74
C ALA A 178 8.81 -15.62 1.80
N LEU A 179 9.53 -15.25 2.86
CA LEU A 179 8.99 -14.42 3.93
C LEU A 179 8.65 -13.01 3.44
N ALA A 180 9.54 -12.37 2.69
CA ALA A 180 9.32 -11.03 2.16
C ALA A 180 8.11 -10.98 1.22
N ALA A 181 7.99 -11.97 0.32
CA ALA A 181 6.83 -12.08 -0.56
C ALA A 181 5.54 -12.32 0.25
N HIS A 182 5.59 -13.16 1.28
CA HIS A 182 4.45 -13.44 2.16
C HIS A 182 3.93 -12.18 2.87
N VAL A 183 4.81 -11.28 3.28
CA VAL A 183 4.42 -10.03 3.96
C VAL A 183 4.21 -8.86 2.97
N GLY A 184 4.24 -9.11 1.67
CA GLY A 184 3.81 -8.17 0.64
C GLY A 184 4.91 -7.32 0.01
N PHE A 185 6.19 -7.65 0.18
CA PHE A 185 7.27 -7.00 -0.58
C PHE A 185 7.37 -7.59 -1.99
N ALA A 186 7.73 -6.75 -2.96
CA ALA A 186 8.27 -7.25 -4.21
C ALA A 186 9.70 -7.78 -3.96
N VAL A 187 10.02 -8.95 -4.47
CA VAL A 187 11.35 -9.53 -4.27
C VAL A 187 12.09 -9.64 -5.59
N THR A 188 13.36 -9.24 -5.60
CA THR A 188 14.29 -9.49 -6.71
C THR A 188 15.50 -10.24 -6.18
N ALA A 189 15.66 -11.48 -6.61
CA ALA A 189 16.83 -12.29 -6.31
C ALA A 189 17.87 -12.18 -7.44
N VAL A 190 19.11 -11.93 -7.10
CA VAL A 190 20.21 -11.69 -8.02
C VAL A 190 21.34 -12.65 -7.73
N ASP A 191 21.78 -13.40 -8.71
CA ASP A 191 22.98 -14.28 -8.63
C ASP A 191 23.59 -14.47 -10.02
N TYR A 192 24.81 -14.91 -10.08
CA TYR A 192 25.49 -15.27 -11.33
C TYR A 192 25.41 -16.77 -11.66
N ASP A 193 24.91 -17.58 -10.73
CA ASP A 193 24.85 -19.03 -10.90
C ASP A 193 23.38 -19.49 -11.06
N PRO A 194 23.00 -19.93 -12.27
CA PRO A 194 21.62 -20.33 -12.55
C PRO A 194 21.17 -21.56 -11.76
N ALA A 195 22.11 -22.39 -11.27
CA ALA A 195 21.77 -23.57 -10.48
C ALA A 195 21.16 -23.19 -9.10
N TYR A 196 21.56 -22.04 -8.58
CA TYR A 196 21.02 -21.54 -7.31
C TYR A 196 19.84 -20.57 -7.48
N LEU A 197 19.75 -19.90 -8.62
CA LEU A 197 18.69 -18.93 -8.96
C LEU A 197 17.52 -19.58 -9.71
N SER A 198 17.08 -20.75 -9.24
CA SER A 198 16.02 -21.50 -9.93
C SER A 198 14.60 -21.03 -9.57
N PRO A 199 13.60 -21.27 -10.44
CA PRO A 199 12.19 -20.96 -10.14
C PRO A 199 11.67 -21.68 -8.90
N GLU A 200 12.15 -22.88 -8.64
CA GLU A 200 11.72 -23.69 -7.50
C GLU A 200 12.21 -23.11 -6.17
N ARG A 201 13.37 -22.46 -6.17
CA ARG A 201 13.94 -21.81 -4.99
C ARG A 201 13.40 -20.41 -4.76
N PHE A 202 13.03 -19.71 -5.84
CA PHE A 202 12.54 -18.34 -5.81
C PHE A 202 11.24 -18.21 -6.63
N PRO A 203 10.15 -18.89 -6.22
CA PRO A 203 8.91 -18.95 -7.00
C PRO A 203 8.24 -17.59 -7.16
N ASP A 204 8.31 -16.76 -6.10
CA ASP A 204 7.62 -15.47 -6.02
C ASP A 204 8.53 -14.27 -6.28
N ALA A 205 9.78 -14.50 -6.68
CA ALA A 205 10.75 -13.44 -6.94
C ALA A 205 11.00 -13.21 -8.43
N THR A 206 11.24 -11.96 -8.79
CA THR A 206 11.95 -11.63 -10.03
C THR A 206 13.37 -12.14 -9.91
N ARG A 207 13.83 -12.92 -10.89
CA ARG A 207 15.18 -13.49 -10.88
C ARG A 207 16.05 -12.78 -11.91
N VAL A 208 17.18 -12.26 -11.46
CA VAL A 208 18.16 -11.59 -12.32
C VAL A 208 19.46 -12.39 -12.30
N LEU A 209 19.77 -13.01 -13.43
CA LEU A 209 21.02 -13.73 -13.62
C LEU A 209 22.08 -12.75 -14.15
N LEU A 210 23.17 -12.62 -13.39
CA LEU A 210 24.32 -11.82 -13.80
C LEU A 210 25.21 -12.61 -14.75
N ASP A 211 25.70 -11.96 -15.80
CA ASP A 211 26.71 -12.52 -16.70
C ASP A 211 28.11 -12.43 -16.04
N GLY A 212 29.05 -13.25 -16.51
CA GLY A 212 30.45 -13.11 -16.09
C GLY A 212 30.86 -13.88 -14.83
N GLY A 213 29.97 -14.57 -14.13
CA GLY A 213 30.27 -15.49 -13.03
C GLY A 213 30.67 -14.79 -11.71
N ASN A 214 30.28 -13.54 -11.52
CA ASN A 214 30.53 -12.74 -10.32
C ASN A 214 29.50 -11.62 -10.14
N PHE A 215 29.69 -10.75 -9.17
CA PHE A 215 28.83 -9.60 -8.86
C PHE A 215 29.31 -8.26 -9.43
N ASP A 216 30.16 -8.25 -10.45
CA ASP A 216 30.69 -7.00 -11.03
C ASP A 216 29.65 -6.20 -11.85
N GLU A 217 28.50 -6.81 -12.17
CA GLU A 217 27.45 -6.20 -12.99
C GLU A 217 26.29 -5.56 -12.19
N LEU A 218 26.44 -5.41 -10.89
CA LEU A 218 25.40 -4.81 -10.04
C LEU A 218 25.02 -3.39 -10.48
N ASP A 219 25.94 -2.63 -11.07
CA ASP A 219 25.69 -1.28 -11.60
C ASP A 219 24.59 -1.24 -12.68
N LYS A 220 24.23 -2.38 -13.25
CA LYS A 220 23.09 -2.50 -14.19
C LYS A 220 21.73 -2.51 -13.48
N LEU A 221 21.72 -2.69 -12.17
CA LEU A 221 20.52 -2.71 -11.35
C LEU A 221 20.21 -1.31 -10.83
N THR A 222 18.94 -1.00 -10.73
CA THR A 222 18.47 0.33 -10.32
C THR A 222 17.49 0.21 -9.17
N PRO A 223 17.96 -0.03 -7.94
CA PRO A 223 17.08 0.01 -6.77
C PRO A 223 16.53 1.42 -6.58
N ALA A 224 15.28 1.49 -6.12
CA ALA A 224 14.69 2.75 -5.69
C ALA A 224 15.25 3.17 -4.31
N PRO A 225 15.20 4.46 -3.95
CA PRO A 225 15.71 4.94 -2.66
C PRO A 225 15.09 4.26 -1.44
N ASP A 226 13.87 3.76 -1.57
CA ASP A 226 13.11 3.11 -0.50
C ASP A 226 13.22 1.57 -0.53
N ASP A 227 13.96 1.01 -1.48
CA ASP A 227 14.17 -0.43 -1.56
C ASP A 227 15.14 -0.91 -0.47
N TYR A 228 14.96 -2.15 -0.05
CA TYR A 228 15.89 -2.82 0.86
C TYR A 228 16.86 -3.70 0.08
N VAL A 229 18.11 -3.69 0.48
CA VAL A 229 19.15 -4.56 -0.09
C VAL A 229 19.68 -5.49 1.00
N CYS A 230 19.62 -6.79 0.74
CA CYS A 230 20.17 -7.83 1.61
C CYS A 230 21.32 -8.53 0.90
N VAL A 231 22.51 -8.43 1.44
CA VAL A 231 23.69 -9.15 0.93
C VAL A 231 23.72 -10.56 1.55
N LEU A 232 23.46 -11.57 0.74
CA LEU A 232 23.30 -12.96 1.16
C LEU A 232 24.08 -13.90 0.24
N THR A 233 25.31 -13.52 -0.12
CA THR A 233 26.17 -14.29 -1.02
C THR A 233 26.61 -15.60 -0.36
N ARG A 234 26.79 -16.65 -1.18
CA ARG A 234 27.24 -17.95 -0.69
C ARG A 234 28.68 -17.87 -0.19
N GLY A 235 28.89 -18.28 1.06
CA GLY A 235 30.19 -18.33 1.69
C GLY A 235 30.88 -16.97 1.85
N HIS A 236 30.12 -15.89 1.77
CA HIS A 236 30.60 -14.50 1.91
C HIS A 236 31.66 -14.08 0.88
N MET A 237 31.81 -14.84 -0.21
CA MET A 237 32.90 -14.63 -1.18
C MET A 237 32.76 -13.31 -1.97
N HIS A 238 31.55 -12.80 -2.11
CA HIS A 238 31.23 -11.60 -2.91
C HIS A 238 30.61 -10.47 -2.08
N ASP A 239 30.58 -10.61 -0.76
CA ASP A 239 30.02 -9.58 0.12
C ASP A 239 30.72 -8.21 -0.05
N PRO A 240 32.07 -8.12 -0.19
CA PRO A 240 32.72 -6.84 -0.39
C PRO A 240 32.27 -6.11 -1.66
N GLN A 241 32.11 -6.82 -2.79
CA GLN A 241 31.62 -6.23 -4.03
C GLN A 241 30.17 -5.76 -3.87
N SER A 242 29.33 -6.63 -3.27
CA SER A 242 27.91 -6.34 -3.07
C SER A 242 27.66 -5.19 -2.09
N CYS A 243 28.52 -5.02 -1.07
CA CYS A 243 28.42 -3.91 -0.12
C CYS A 243 28.99 -2.59 -0.65
N ALA A 244 29.86 -2.65 -1.67
CA ALA A 244 30.44 -1.47 -2.29
C ALA A 244 29.52 -0.84 -3.35
N TRP A 245 28.51 -1.55 -3.78
CA TRP A 245 27.48 -1.11 -4.72
C TRP A 245 26.41 -0.30 -3.97
#